data_7b2ecc4fc8473edcf924d3b15919fa19
#
_entry.id   7b2ecc4fc8473edcf924d3b15919fa19
#
_cell.length_a   1.000
_cell.length_b   1.000
_cell.length_c   1.000
_cell.angle_alpha   90.00
_cell.angle_beta   90.00
_cell.angle_gamma   90.00
#
_symmetry.space_group_name_H-M   'P 1'
#
loop_
_entity.id
_entity.type
_entity.pdbx_description
1 polymer ?
#
loop_
_entity_poly.entity_id
_entity_poly.type
_entity_poly.pdbx_seq_one_letter_code
_entity_poly.pdbx_strand_id
1 'polypeptide(L)'
;LRVSVIVPTKDEPRAGELVDRIHEALRGIDHEVVIVDKSSTPPRIENAIVIRQRSSGLGRAILEGLECASGDIIVTMDGDLSHDPRHLPQMLDMIPEYDIVIGSRFVAGGKSLDTPFRRLVSQAFRILAKLILGLGVADPLSGFSAMKREVLQALDLNPMGYKIVTEILYKAKGKGFKAVEVPIEFRRREAGRSKAGAREAARTLALMLRLRLGAR
;
A
#
# COMPACT_ATOMS: atom_id res chain seq x y z
N LEU A 1 -2.94 -19.01 9.11
CA LEU A 1 -2.20 -17.90 8.46
C LEU A 1 -2.45 -16.63 9.25
N ARG A 2 -1.38 -16.00 9.70
CA ARG A 2 -1.43 -14.72 10.42
C ARG A 2 -1.27 -13.56 9.45
N VAL A 3 -1.99 -12.46 9.70
CA VAL A 3 -1.95 -11.25 8.88
C VAL A 3 -1.26 -10.11 9.63
N SER A 4 -0.30 -9.43 9.01
CA SER A 4 0.25 -8.17 9.53
C SER A 4 -0.19 -7.00 8.64
N VAL A 5 -0.90 -6.05 9.22
CA VAL A 5 -1.33 -4.82 8.53
C VAL A 5 -0.35 -3.70 8.85
N ILE A 6 0.44 -3.28 7.87
CA ILE A 6 1.45 -2.22 8.02
C ILE A 6 0.86 -0.89 7.53
N VAL A 7 0.82 0.08 8.43
CA VAL A 7 0.21 1.39 8.20
C VAL A 7 1.22 2.50 8.50
N PRO A 8 1.80 3.13 7.47
CA PRO A 8 2.62 4.33 7.67
C PRO A 8 1.77 5.53 8.04
N THR A 9 2.17 6.23 9.11
CA THR A 9 1.47 7.43 9.59
C THR A 9 2.43 8.62 9.77
N LYS A 10 1.88 9.80 9.74
CA LYS A 10 2.57 11.03 10.16
C LYS A 10 1.56 12.10 10.51
N ASP A 11 1.52 12.50 11.77
CA ASP A 11 0.61 13.52 12.29
C ASP A 11 -0.85 13.18 11.92
N GLU A 12 -1.22 11.88 12.06
CA GLU A 12 -2.53 11.37 11.69
C GLU A 12 -3.40 11.18 12.94
N PRO A 13 -4.34 12.09 13.20
CA PRO A 13 -5.14 12.08 14.43
C PRO A 13 -6.12 10.91 14.49
N ARG A 14 -6.45 10.30 13.35
CA ARG A 14 -7.41 9.21 13.25
C ARG A 14 -6.76 7.82 13.15
N ALA A 15 -5.47 7.71 13.44
CA ALA A 15 -4.77 6.44 13.36
C ALA A 15 -5.37 5.38 14.32
N GLY A 16 -5.83 5.78 15.53
CA GLY A 16 -6.52 4.88 16.45
C GLY A 16 -7.84 4.36 15.89
N GLU A 17 -8.67 5.23 15.33
CA GLU A 17 -9.92 4.84 14.67
C GLU A 17 -9.68 3.84 13.51
N LEU A 18 -8.62 4.06 12.74
CA LEU A 18 -8.26 3.12 11.67
C LEU A 18 -7.90 1.74 12.25
N VAL A 19 -7.14 1.69 13.34
CA VAL A 19 -6.78 0.43 14.03
C VAL A 19 -8.03 -0.31 14.47
N ASP A 20 -8.98 0.37 15.11
CA ASP A 20 -10.24 -0.23 15.55
C ASP A 20 -11.04 -0.82 14.38
N ARG A 21 -11.12 -0.09 13.26
CA ARG A 21 -11.78 -0.55 12.04
C ARG A 21 -11.06 -1.75 11.38
N ILE A 22 -9.74 -1.82 11.47
CA ILE A 22 -8.97 -2.99 11.00
C ILE A 22 -9.32 -4.21 11.86
N HIS A 23 -9.31 -4.06 13.19
CA HIS A 23 -9.67 -5.15 14.10
C HIS A 23 -11.12 -5.63 13.88
N GLU A 24 -12.03 -4.71 13.62
CA GLU A 24 -13.41 -5.06 13.30
C GLU A 24 -13.49 -5.85 11.98
N ALA A 25 -12.81 -5.39 10.93
CA ALA A 25 -12.83 -6.02 9.62
C ALA A 25 -12.16 -7.40 9.61
N LEU A 26 -11.15 -7.61 10.46
CA LEU A 26 -10.41 -8.87 10.58
C LEU A 26 -10.86 -9.73 11.79
N ARG A 27 -12.06 -9.47 12.33
CA ARG A 27 -12.59 -10.25 13.46
C ARG A 27 -12.60 -11.76 13.14
N GLY A 28 -11.99 -12.57 13.99
CA GLY A 28 -11.87 -14.02 13.80
C GLY A 28 -10.69 -14.46 12.93
N ILE A 29 -9.92 -13.53 12.39
CA ILE A 29 -8.67 -13.79 11.68
C ILE A 29 -7.51 -13.42 12.60
N ASP A 30 -6.51 -14.31 12.75
CA ASP A 30 -5.30 -13.99 13.52
C ASP A 30 -4.52 -12.87 12.81
N HIS A 31 -4.39 -11.72 13.48
CA HIS A 31 -3.78 -10.55 12.88
C HIS A 31 -3.10 -9.63 13.90
N GLU A 32 -2.24 -8.79 13.40
CA GLU A 32 -1.63 -7.67 14.12
C GLU A 32 -1.63 -6.42 13.24
N VAL A 33 -1.57 -5.26 13.89
CA VAL A 33 -1.45 -3.96 13.22
C VAL A 33 -0.13 -3.32 13.61
N VAL A 34 0.67 -2.94 12.63
CA VAL A 34 1.97 -2.27 12.80
C VAL A 34 1.86 -0.85 12.25
N ILE A 35 1.85 0.13 13.14
CA ILE A 35 1.88 1.55 12.80
C ILE A 35 3.33 2.01 12.74
N VAL A 36 3.75 2.52 11.59
CA VAL A 36 5.09 3.10 11.39
C VAL A 36 4.96 4.60 11.32
N ASP A 37 5.22 5.27 12.45
CA ASP A 37 4.91 6.68 12.63
C ASP A 37 6.13 7.60 12.47
N LYS A 38 5.95 8.71 11.75
CA LYS A 38 6.96 9.76 11.50
C LYS A 38 6.69 11.07 12.22
N SER A 39 5.72 11.10 13.13
CA SER A 39 5.41 12.28 13.92
C SER A 39 6.54 12.61 14.90
N SER A 40 6.62 13.85 15.36
CA SER A 40 7.56 14.24 16.43
C SER A 40 7.31 13.43 17.71
N THR A 41 6.05 13.19 18.03
CA THR A 41 5.60 12.35 19.14
C THR A 41 4.71 11.25 18.56
N PRO A 42 5.17 10.00 18.51
CA PRO A 42 4.34 8.89 18.05
C PRO A 42 3.07 8.75 18.89
N PRO A 43 1.92 8.43 18.29
CA PRO A 43 0.67 8.24 19.02
C PRO A 43 0.77 6.99 19.90
N ARG A 44 0.02 7.00 21.04
CA ARG A 44 -0.24 5.79 21.80
C ARG A 44 -1.55 5.20 21.28
N ILE A 45 -1.49 4.03 20.68
CA ILE A 45 -2.65 3.33 20.13
C ILE A 45 -2.69 1.96 20.77
N GLU A 46 -3.79 1.67 21.45
CA GLU A 46 -4.03 0.35 22.01
C GLU A 46 -4.21 -0.70 20.91
N ASN A 47 -3.83 -1.92 21.20
CA ASN A 47 -3.93 -3.06 20.27
C ASN A 47 -3.17 -2.90 18.95
N ALA A 48 -2.14 -2.05 18.90
CA ALA A 48 -1.24 -1.90 17.74
C ALA A 48 0.22 -1.85 18.22
N ILE A 49 1.11 -2.37 17.37
CA ILE A 49 2.56 -2.19 17.52
C ILE A 49 2.89 -0.83 16.88
N VAL A 50 3.27 0.14 17.70
CA VAL A 50 3.64 1.47 17.21
C VAL A 50 5.15 1.61 17.22
N ILE A 51 5.76 1.78 16.05
CA ILE A 51 7.19 2.03 15.91
C ILE A 51 7.47 3.40 15.32
N ARG A 52 8.56 4.02 15.75
CA ARG A 52 9.01 5.29 15.18
C ARG A 52 9.77 5.04 13.89
N GLN A 53 9.32 5.66 12.79
CA GLN A 53 10.03 5.59 11.51
C GLN A 53 11.41 6.22 11.60
N ARG A 54 12.47 5.47 11.32
CA ARG A 54 13.87 5.91 11.31
C ARG A 54 14.23 6.59 10.01
N SER A 55 13.81 6.03 8.90
CA SER A 55 14.12 6.48 7.54
C SER A 55 13.20 7.63 7.05
N SER A 56 13.27 7.96 5.77
CA SER A 56 12.38 8.91 5.11
C SER A 56 11.70 8.28 3.90
N GLY A 57 10.41 8.57 3.74
CA GLY A 57 9.58 8.06 2.64
C GLY A 57 8.69 6.90 3.08
N LEU A 58 7.50 6.83 2.49
CA LEU A 58 6.46 5.88 2.86
C LEU A 58 6.85 4.44 2.50
N GLY A 59 7.52 4.24 1.36
CA GLY A 59 8.00 2.92 0.97
C GLY A 59 9.01 2.33 1.96
N ARG A 60 9.90 3.17 2.52
CA ARG A 60 10.83 2.72 3.56
C ARG A 60 10.14 2.46 4.90
N ALA A 61 9.08 3.21 5.23
CA ALA A 61 8.26 2.92 6.41
C ALA A 61 7.65 1.51 6.33
N ILE A 62 7.18 1.10 5.14
CA ILE A 62 6.66 -0.26 4.95
C ILE A 62 7.74 -1.31 5.18
N LEU A 63 8.98 -1.10 4.72
CA LEU A 63 10.09 -2.02 5.00
C LEU A 63 10.43 -2.08 6.49
N GLU A 64 10.45 -0.94 7.20
CA GLU A 64 10.64 -0.93 8.66
C GLU A 64 9.52 -1.64 9.40
N GLY A 65 8.26 -1.48 8.94
CA GLY A 65 7.12 -2.22 9.47
C GLY A 65 7.25 -3.73 9.24
N LEU A 66 7.77 -4.14 8.08
CA LEU A 66 8.00 -5.54 7.76
C LEU A 66 9.03 -6.21 8.70
N GLU A 67 10.04 -5.47 9.18
CA GLU A 67 11.01 -5.96 10.16
C GLU A 67 10.34 -6.35 11.50
N CYS A 68 9.24 -5.68 11.87
CA CYS A 68 8.50 -5.92 13.10
C CYS A 68 7.30 -6.86 12.91
N ALA A 69 6.87 -7.04 11.67
CA ALA A 69 5.71 -7.85 11.34
C ALA A 69 6.02 -9.34 11.43
N SER A 70 5.09 -10.14 11.98
CA SER A 70 5.24 -11.59 12.16
C SER A 70 4.32 -12.43 11.27
N GLY A 71 3.33 -11.81 10.59
CA GLY A 71 2.33 -12.50 9.79
C GLY A 71 2.89 -13.15 8.52
N ASP A 72 2.22 -14.18 8.05
CA ASP A 72 2.50 -14.86 6.77
C ASP A 72 2.03 -14.04 5.58
N ILE A 73 1.01 -13.20 5.83
CA ILE A 73 0.43 -12.28 4.85
C ILE A 73 0.70 -10.86 5.32
N ILE A 74 1.24 -10.05 4.42
CA ILE A 74 1.52 -8.64 4.66
C ILE A 74 0.50 -7.79 3.90
N VAL A 75 -0.22 -6.97 4.64
CA VAL A 75 -1.11 -5.95 4.10
C VAL A 75 -0.44 -4.59 4.24
N THR A 76 -0.53 -3.78 3.19
CA THR A 76 -0.15 -2.36 3.24
C THR A 76 -1.38 -1.50 2.98
N MET A 77 -1.55 -0.43 3.74
CA MET A 77 -2.62 0.55 3.49
C MET A 77 -2.24 1.92 4.02
N ASP A 78 -2.90 2.97 3.48
CA ASP A 78 -2.68 4.33 3.96
C ASP A 78 -3.37 4.57 5.32
N GLY A 79 -2.77 5.41 6.16
CA GLY A 79 -3.24 5.68 7.53
C GLY A 79 -4.40 6.66 7.65
N ASP A 80 -4.89 7.24 6.53
CA ASP A 80 -5.81 8.39 6.50
C ASP A 80 -7.28 8.04 6.23
N LEU A 81 -7.65 6.78 6.39
CA LEU A 81 -8.99 6.24 6.13
C LEU A 81 -9.49 6.38 4.69
N SER A 82 -8.62 6.74 3.74
CA SER A 82 -8.97 6.72 2.31
C SER A 82 -9.15 5.29 1.78
N HIS A 83 -8.44 4.34 2.36
CA HIS A 83 -8.65 2.91 2.17
C HIS A 83 -9.59 2.38 3.27
N ASP A 84 -10.71 1.78 2.89
CA ASP A 84 -11.66 1.22 3.86
C ASP A 84 -11.23 -0.20 4.27
N PRO A 85 -10.96 -0.46 5.56
CA PRO A 85 -10.60 -1.80 6.04
C PRO A 85 -11.61 -2.89 5.72
N ARG A 86 -12.88 -2.56 5.46
CA ARG A 86 -13.91 -3.53 5.07
C ARG A 86 -13.60 -4.31 3.80
N HIS A 87 -12.64 -3.85 2.99
CA HIS A 87 -12.16 -4.59 1.83
C HIS A 87 -11.12 -5.67 2.17
N LEU A 88 -10.56 -5.68 3.40
CA LEU A 88 -9.53 -6.64 3.81
C LEU A 88 -9.97 -8.11 3.67
N PRO A 89 -11.16 -8.53 4.15
CA PRO A 89 -11.58 -9.93 4.00
C PRO A 89 -11.59 -10.37 2.53
N GLN A 90 -12.19 -9.57 1.64
CA GLN A 90 -12.23 -9.88 0.21
C GLN A 90 -10.83 -9.99 -0.40
N MET A 91 -9.87 -9.18 0.05
CA MET A 91 -8.49 -9.26 -0.43
C MET A 91 -7.81 -10.54 0.08
N LEU A 92 -8.06 -10.92 1.32
CA LEU A 92 -7.47 -12.12 1.92
C LEU A 92 -8.04 -13.41 1.30
N ASP A 93 -9.29 -13.41 0.90
CA ASP A 93 -9.94 -14.56 0.21
C ASP A 93 -9.25 -14.91 -1.11
N MET A 94 -8.55 -13.96 -1.73
CA MET A 94 -7.83 -14.19 -2.99
C MET A 94 -6.40 -14.74 -2.78
N ILE A 95 -5.83 -14.63 -1.59
CA ILE A 95 -4.44 -15.03 -1.29
C ILE A 95 -4.15 -16.52 -1.55
N PRO A 96 -5.06 -17.49 -1.32
CA PRO A 96 -4.79 -18.88 -1.64
C PRO A 96 -4.41 -19.12 -3.11
N GLU A 97 -5.00 -18.36 -4.03
CA GLU A 97 -4.79 -18.53 -5.48
C GLU A 97 -3.74 -17.57 -6.06
N TYR A 98 -3.53 -16.42 -5.39
CA TYR A 98 -2.64 -15.35 -5.86
C TYR A 98 -1.61 -14.99 -4.79
N ASP A 99 -0.48 -14.49 -5.25
CA ASP A 99 0.61 -14.10 -4.37
C ASP A 99 0.53 -12.63 -3.95
N ILE A 100 -0.11 -11.81 -4.78
CA ILE A 100 -0.33 -10.37 -4.56
C ILE A 100 -1.77 -10.01 -4.92
N VAL A 101 -2.47 -9.34 -4.02
CA VAL A 101 -3.82 -8.81 -4.23
C VAL A 101 -3.79 -7.30 -4.09
N ILE A 102 -4.27 -6.58 -5.10
CA ILE A 102 -4.31 -5.12 -5.13
C ILE A 102 -5.74 -4.64 -4.97
N GLY A 103 -5.97 -3.74 -4.01
CA GLY A 103 -7.21 -2.98 -3.93
C GLY A 103 -7.25 -1.92 -5.03
N SER A 104 -8.09 -2.14 -6.04
CA SER A 104 -8.09 -1.36 -7.28
C SER A 104 -9.31 -0.46 -7.40
N ARG A 105 -9.08 0.79 -7.79
CA ARG A 105 -10.09 1.80 -8.09
C ARG A 105 -10.59 1.71 -9.54
N PHE A 106 -9.91 0.92 -10.38
CA PHE A 106 -10.06 0.96 -11.84
C PHE A 106 -10.50 -0.36 -12.47
N VAL A 107 -10.82 -1.37 -11.67
CA VAL A 107 -11.52 -2.57 -12.11
C VAL A 107 -13.04 -2.42 -11.98
N ALA A 108 -13.80 -3.30 -12.59
CA ALA A 108 -15.27 -3.28 -12.49
C ALA A 108 -15.71 -3.30 -11.01
N GLY A 109 -16.55 -2.36 -10.60
CA GLY A 109 -16.97 -2.15 -9.20
C GLY A 109 -16.05 -1.24 -8.37
N GLY A 110 -14.82 -0.96 -8.83
CA GLY A 110 -13.92 -0.02 -8.15
C GLY A 110 -14.34 1.43 -8.34
N LYS A 111 -14.11 2.27 -7.33
CA LYS A 111 -14.50 3.69 -7.33
C LYS A 111 -13.42 4.57 -6.70
N SER A 112 -13.29 5.80 -7.20
CA SER A 112 -12.49 6.84 -6.57
C SER A 112 -13.38 8.08 -6.34
N LEU A 113 -13.47 8.51 -5.09
CA LEU A 113 -14.18 9.73 -4.68
C LEU A 113 -13.26 10.97 -4.66
N ASP A 114 -12.07 10.87 -5.23
CA ASP A 114 -11.15 12.00 -5.41
C ASP A 114 -11.71 13.05 -6.37
N THR A 115 -11.13 14.26 -6.31
CA THR A 115 -11.49 15.35 -7.23
C THR A 115 -11.23 14.95 -8.69
N PRO A 116 -11.98 15.49 -9.67
CA PRO A 116 -11.79 15.18 -11.09
C PRO A 116 -10.34 15.38 -11.57
N PHE A 117 -9.69 16.46 -11.13
CA PHE A 117 -8.31 16.75 -11.48
C PHE A 117 -7.35 15.65 -10.95
N ARG A 118 -7.49 15.22 -9.68
CA ARG A 118 -6.67 14.14 -9.12
C ARG A 118 -6.92 12.81 -9.81
N ARG A 119 -8.17 12.53 -10.17
CA ARG A 119 -8.52 11.35 -10.95
C ARG A 119 -7.83 11.35 -12.31
N LEU A 120 -7.83 12.49 -13.02
CA LEU A 120 -7.15 12.63 -14.30
C LEU A 120 -5.63 12.39 -14.16
N VAL A 121 -4.98 13.02 -13.19
CA VAL A 121 -3.54 12.82 -12.91
C VAL A 121 -3.26 11.36 -12.56
N SER A 122 -4.08 10.75 -11.72
CA SER A 122 -3.93 9.34 -11.35
C SER A 122 -4.08 8.40 -12.57
N GLN A 123 -5.02 8.70 -13.47
CA GLN A 123 -5.20 7.95 -14.71
C GLN A 123 -3.98 8.09 -15.65
N ALA A 124 -3.44 9.30 -15.81
CA ALA A 124 -2.26 9.52 -16.63
C ALA A 124 -1.04 8.70 -16.12
N PHE A 125 -0.78 8.77 -14.81
CA PHE A 125 0.31 8.00 -14.20
C PHE A 125 0.08 6.49 -14.28
N ARG A 126 -1.16 6.02 -14.16
CA ARG A 126 -1.54 4.62 -14.34
C ARG A 126 -1.20 4.14 -15.76
N ILE A 127 -1.58 4.92 -16.78
CA ILE A 127 -1.29 4.60 -18.18
C ILE A 127 0.22 4.56 -18.40
N LEU A 128 0.95 5.55 -17.89
CA LEU A 128 2.42 5.58 -17.97
C LEU A 128 3.06 4.35 -17.31
N ALA A 129 2.59 3.96 -16.12
CA ALA A 129 3.09 2.77 -15.42
C ALA A 129 2.86 1.51 -16.24
N LYS A 130 1.68 1.36 -16.85
CA LYS A 130 1.39 0.22 -17.74
C LYS A 130 2.28 0.20 -18.97
N LEU A 131 2.48 1.33 -19.63
CA LEU A 131 3.31 1.43 -20.83
C LEU A 131 4.80 1.21 -20.55
N ILE A 132 5.31 1.86 -19.48
CA ILE A 132 6.75 1.80 -19.15
C ILE A 132 7.12 0.44 -18.55
N LEU A 133 6.31 -0.06 -17.61
CA LEU A 133 6.63 -1.27 -16.83
C LEU A 133 5.96 -2.54 -17.38
N GLY A 134 5.02 -2.42 -18.31
CA GLY A 134 4.30 -3.56 -18.86
C GLY A 134 3.48 -4.34 -17.82
N LEU A 135 2.97 -3.66 -16.79
CA LEU A 135 2.19 -4.30 -15.72
C LEU A 135 0.77 -4.66 -16.21
N GLY A 136 0.35 -5.88 -15.91
CA GLY A 136 -0.98 -6.40 -16.29
C GLY A 136 -2.12 -5.90 -15.40
N VAL A 137 -1.83 -5.20 -14.29
CA VAL A 137 -2.82 -4.69 -13.34
C VAL A 137 -3.38 -3.33 -13.77
N ALA A 138 -4.62 -3.05 -13.41
CA ALA A 138 -5.31 -1.80 -13.75
C ALA A 138 -4.89 -0.65 -12.82
N ASP A 139 -4.55 -0.92 -11.54
CA ASP A 139 -4.14 0.10 -10.56
C ASP A 139 -2.74 -0.17 -9.96
N PRO A 140 -1.66 -0.07 -10.75
CA PRO A 140 -0.31 -0.38 -10.28
C PRO A 140 0.23 0.64 -9.26
N LEU A 141 -0.50 1.73 -9.01
CA LEU A 141 -0.12 2.79 -8.10
C LEU A 141 -0.91 2.78 -6.78
N SER A 142 -1.77 1.78 -6.58
CA SER A 142 -2.48 1.61 -5.32
C SER A 142 -1.52 1.36 -4.17
N GLY A 143 -1.75 2.01 -3.03
CA GLY A 143 -1.05 1.73 -1.78
C GLY A 143 -1.71 0.63 -0.95
N PHE A 144 -2.89 0.15 -1.37
CA PHE A 144 -3.64 -0.88 -0.68
C PHE A 144 -3.40 -2.24 -1.33
N SER A 145 -2.69 -3.09 -0.64
CA SER A 145 -2.34 -4.42 -1.15
C SER A 145 -2.23 -5.44 -0.03
N ALA A 146 -2.51 -6.70 -0.35
CA ALA A 146 -2.20 -7.85 0.47
C ALA A 146 -1.27 -8.77 -0.32
N MET A 147 -0.27 -9.38 0.32
CA MET A 147 0.67 -10.25 -0.35
C MET A 147 1.27 -11.27 0.60
N LYS A 148 1.65 -12.41 0.08
CA LYS A 148 2.40 -13.40 0.83
C LYS A 148 3.76 -12.84 1.25
N ARG A 149 4.21 -13.10 2.46
CA ARG A 149 5.52 -12.67 2.96
C ARG A 149 6.67 -13.11 2.06
N GLU A 150 6.59 -14.31 1.51
CA GLU A 150 7.59 -14.87 0.60
C GLU A 150 7.85 -14.01 -0.63
N VAL A 151 6.83 -13.27 -1.14
CA VAL A 151 7.01 -12.31 -2.23
C VAL A 151 8.01 -11.23 -1.83
N LEU A 152 7.81 -10.63 -0.65
CA LEU A 152 8.69 -9.57 -0.17
C LEU A 152 10.11 -10.06 0.12
N GLN A 153 10.23 -11.27 0.66
CA GLN A 153 11.53 -11.90 0.93
C GLN A 153 12.31 -12.24 -0.34
N ALA A 154 11.58 -12.56 -1.43
CA ALA A 154 12.21 -12.90 -2.70
C ALA A 154 12.71 -11.66 -3.47
N LEU A 155 12.33 -10.44 -3.07
CA LEU A 155 12.61 -9.21 -3.82
C LEU A 155 13.67 -8.35 -3.12
N ASP A 156 14.65 -7.88 -3.88
CA ASP A 156 15.55 -6.82 -3.45
C ASP A 156 14.86 -5.45 -3.66
N LEU A 157 14.24 -4.91 -2.60
CA LEU A 157 13.44 -3.70 -2.64
C LEU A 157 14.26 -2.47 -2.24
N ASN A 158 14.23 -1.44 -3.09
CA ASN A 158 14.82 -0.14 -2.81
C ASN A 158 13.82 0.98 -3.12
N PRO A 159 12.80 1.18 -2.25
CA PRO A 159 11.67 2.04 -2.56
C PRO A 159 12.06 3.50 -2.67
N MET A 160 11.49 4.17 -3.67
CA MET A 160 11.60 5.59 -3.90
C MET A 160 10.21 6.25 -3.71
N GLY A 161 10.09 7.16 -2.73
CA GLY A 161 8.83 7.87 -2.46
C GLY A 161 7.73 6.97 -1.88
N TYR A 162 6.52 7.11 -2.43
CA TYR A 162 5.31 6.45 -1.90
C TYR A 162 4.94 5.14 -2.61
N LYS A 163 5.57 4.81 -3.75
CA LYS A 163 5.08 3.77 -4.68
C LYS A 163 5.82 2.44 -4.58
N ILE A 164 6.04 1.96 -3.36
CA ILE A 164 6.69 0.65 -3.13
C ILE A 164 5.91 -0.50 -3.80
N VAL A 165 4.58 -0.48 -3.79
CA VAL A 165 3.75 -1.52 -4.40
C VAL A 165 4.00 -1.62 -5.91
N THR A 166 4.27 -0.49 -6.58
CA THR A 166 4.65 -0.49 -8.00
C THR A 166 5.97 -1.24 -8.25
N GLU A 167 6.95 -1.02 -7.37
CA GLU A 167 8.24 -1.73 -7.42
C GLU A 167 8.07 -3.23 -7.17
N ILE A 168 7.27 -3.58 -6.15
CA ILE A 168 6.93 -4.97 -5.82
C ILE A 168 6.29 -5.66 -7.03
N LEU A 169 5.26 -5.07 -7.63
CA LEU A 169 4.57 -5.63 -8.79
C LEU A 169 5.50 -5.87 -9.98
N TYR A 170 6.38 -4.91 -10.25
CA TYR A 170 7.32 -5.02 -11.36
C TYR A 170 8.33 -6.15 -11.14
N LYS A 171 8.95 -6.20 -9.96
CA LYS A 171 9.97 -7.21 -9.63
C LYS A 171 9.34 -8.59 -9.44
N ALA A 172 8.16 -8.68 -8.85
CA ALA A 172 7.42 -9.92 -8.65
C ALA A 172 7.00 -10.56 -9.98
N LYS A 173 6.55 -9.75 -10.94
CA LYS A 173 6.26 -10.22 -12.31
C LYS A 173 7.49 -10.91 -12.93
N GLY A 174 8.68 -10.33 -12.78
CA GLY A 174 9.93 -10.91 -13.28
C GLY A 174 10.32 -12.25 -12.64
N LYS A 175 9.73 -12.57 -11.48
CA LYS A 175 9.94 -13.84 -10.76
C LYS A 175 8.75 -14.81 -10.89
N GLY A 176 7.73 -14.50 -11.67
CA GLY A 176 6.59 -15.37 -11.94
C GLY A 176 5.48 -15.34 -10.90
N PHE A 177 5.53 -14.44 -9.90
CA PHE A 177 4.44 -14.26 -8.95
C PHE A 177 3.17 -13.74 -9.59
N LYS A 178 2.02 -14.26 -9.13
CA LYS A 178 0.70 -13.94 -9.68
C LYS A 178 0.05 -12.80 -8.89
N ALA A 179 -0.40 -11.77 -9.60
CA ALA A 179 -1.13 -10.65 -9.03
C ALA A 179 -2.57 -10.60 -9.55
N VAL A 180 -3.50 -10.22 -8.67
CA VAL A 180 -4.91 -9.99 -8.97
C VAL A 180 -5.38 -8.67 -8.37
N GLU A 181 -6.49 -8.15 -8.86
CA GLU A 181 -7.11 -6.94 -8.35
C GLU A 181 -8.52 -7.22 -7.85
N VAL A 182 -8.85 -6.62 -6.70
CA VAL A 182 -10.21 -6.59 -6.17
C VAL A 182 -10.73 -5.15 -6.17
N PRO A 183 -12.01 -4.92 -6.46
CA PRO A 183 -12.57 -3.57 -6.47
C PRO A 183 -12.60 -2.97 -5.07
N ILE A 184 -12.17 -1.72 -4.95
CA ILE A 184 -12.30 -0.94 -3.72
C ILE A 184 -12.96 0.41 -3.98
N GLU A 185 -13.58 0.96 -2.93
CA GLU A 185 -13.95 2.37 -2.88
C GLU A 185 -12.83 3.16 -2.19
N PHE A 186 -12.15 4.00 -2.96
CA PHE A 186 -11.15 4.92 -2.41
C PHE A 186 -11.83 6.23 -2.04
N ARG A 187 -11.83 6.53 -0.74
CA ARG A 187 -12.46 7.72 -0.18
C ARG A 187 -11.54 8.92 -0.27
N ARG A 188 -12.16 10.08 -0.28
CA ARG A 188 -11.41 11.32 -0.10
C ARG A 188 -10.90 11.37 1.35
N ARG A 189 -9.63 11.74 1.53
CA ARG A 189 -9.07 12.05 2.85
C ARG A 189 -9.92 13.09 3.55
N GLU A 190 -10.37 12.79 4.77
CA GLU A 190 -11.21 13.68 5.54
C GLU A 190 -10.41 14.74 6.32
N ALA A 191 -9.14 14.47 6.63
CA ALA A 191 -8.24 15.36 7.35
C ALA A 191 -6.85 15.47 6.69
N GLY A 192 -6.14 16.57 6.96
CA GLY A 192 -4.77 16.79 6.52
C GLY A 192 -4.60 17.25 5.06
N ARG A 193 -3.37 17.65 4.70
CA ARG A 193 -3.01 18.05 3.33
C ARG A 193 -2.40 16.88 2.57
N SER A 194 -2.84 16.68 1.34
CA SER A 194 -2.22 15.69 0.44
C SER A 194 -0.74 16.04 0.22
N LYS A 195 0.13 15.07 0.47
CA LYS A 195 1.58 15.18 0.20
C LYS A 195 1.91 14.85 -1.27
N ALA A 196 0.91 14.48 -2.09
CA ALA A 196 1.07 14.21 -3.51
C ALA A 196 1.14 15.52 -4.29
N GLY A 197 2.34 16.06 -4.44
CA GLY A 197 2.64 17.24 -5.25
C GLY A 197 3.57 16.91 -6.42
N ALA A 198 4.02 17.94 -7.16
CA ALA A 198 4.91 17.79 -8.31
C ALA A 198 6.18 16.98 -7.98
N ARG A 199 6.72 17.12 -6.76
CA ARG A 199 7.88 16.35 -6.30
C ARG A 199 7.61 14.84 -6.24
N GLU A 200 6.42 14.43 -5.81
CA GLU A 200 6.06 13.01 -5.76
C GLU A 200 5.75 12.45 -7.15
N ALA A 201 5.15 13.27 -8.02
CA ALA A 201 4.99 12.92 -9.43
C ALA A 201 6.35 12.66 -10.11
N ALA A 202 7.33 13.55 -9.91
CA ALA A 202 8.68 13.38 -10.42
C ALA A 202 9.37 12.11 -9.86
N ARG A 203 9.21 11.83 -8.56
CA ARG A 203 9.73 10.60 -7.94
C ARG A 203 9.09 9.34 -8.50
N THR A 204 7.78 9.36 -8.74
CA THR A 204 7.07 8.24 -9.33
C THR A 204 7.57 7.95 -10.75
N LEU A 205 7.77 8.99 -11.56
CA LEU A 205 8.33 8.84 -12.90
C LEU A 205 9.78 8.32 -12.84
N ALA A 206 10.61 8.88 -11.97
CA ALA A 206 11.99 8.42 -11.76
C ALA A 206 12.04 6.95 -11.32
N LEU A 207 11.13 6.51 -10.45
CA LEU A 207 11.00 5.11 -10.07
C LEU A 207 10.70 4.23 -11.29
N MET A 208 9.72 4.61 -12.11
CA MET A 208 9.34 3.84 -13.30
C MET A 208 10.52 3.70 -14.28
N LEU A 209 11.24 4.80 -14.53
CA LEU A 209 12.42 4.79 -15.40
C LEU A 209 13.55 3.95 -14.81
N ARG A 210 13.84 4.08 -13.51
CA ARG A 210 14.85 3.26 -12.83
C ARG A 210 14.53 1.77 -12.96
N LEU A 211 13.30 1.38 -12.68
CA LEU A 211 12.86 -0.01 -12.80
C LEU A 211 13.00 -0.53 -14.23
N ARG A 212 12.63 0.25 -15.24
CA ARG A 212 12.69 -0.14 -16.63
C ARG A 212 14.11 -0.29 -17.15
N LEU A 213 15.02 0.59 -16.72
CA LEU A 213 16.42 0.62 -17.15
C LEU A 213 17.31 -0.36 -16.36
N GLY A 214 16.77 -1.03 -15.33
CA GLY A 214 17.53 -1.95 -14.48
C GLY A 214 18.57 -1.26 -13.62
N ALA A 215 18.51 0.07 -13.46
CA ALA A 215 19.42 0.81 -12.59
C ALA A 215 19.18 0.44 -11.13
N ARG A 216 20.24 -0.03 -10.45
CA ARG A 216 20.27 -0.36 -9.01
C ARG A 216 20.25 0.88 -8.13
#